data_02e0362d3dcca15f4f3ee8f07b937bd5
#
_entry.id   02e0362d3dcca15f4f3ee8f07b937bd5
#
_cell.length_a   1.000
_cell.length_b   1.000
_cell.length_c   1.000
_cell.angle_alpha   90.00
_cell.angle_beta   90.00
_cell.angle_gamma   90.00
#
_symmetry.space_group_name_H-M   'P 1'
#
loop_
_entity.id
_entity.type
_entity.pdbx_description
1 polymer ?
#
loop_
_entity_poly.entity_id
_entity_poly.type
_entity_poly.pdbx_seq_one_letter_code
_entity_poly.pdbx_strand_id
1 'polypeptide(L)'
;MKKRKITPGGLIYACVAGIWLITTIFPLYFAILSSFKDDQTIFADFFALPQRFGLDNYISAEKMVHILRATANSLLLSAGSICLMLGVSIMGAYVTARKRIPGSEGVTLFLIAAMMIPIQSAIVPIVQMVSAIGQRNNLFVLMVIYAGINLSMVF
;
A
#
# COMPACT_ATOMS: atom_id res chain seq x y z
N MET A 1 -21.90 34.95 -2.25
CA MET A 1 -20.99 33.98 -2.89
C MET A 1 -20.14 34.70 -3.93
N LYS A 2 -18.81 34.86 -3.69
CA LYS A 2 -17.89 35.56 -4.61
C LYS A 2 -17.61 34.63 -5.80
N LYS A 3 -18.08 34.99 -7.01
CA LYS A 3 -17.76 34.27 -8.25
C LYS A 3 -16.23 34.34 -8.45
N ARG A 4 -15.53 33.21 -8.28
CA ARG A 4 -14.09 33.11 -8.60
C ARG A 4 -13.92 33.34 -10.11
N LYS A 5 -13.30 34.43 -10.50
CA LYS A 5 -12.93 34.68 -11.91
C LYS A 5 -11.91 33.61 -12.31
N ILE A 6 -12.23 32.83 -13.33
CA ILE A 6 -11.32 31.85 -13.91
C ILE A 6 -10.21 32.63 -14.60
N THR A 7 -9.00 32.53 -14.07
CA THR A 7 -7.80 33.11 -14.71
C THR A 7 -7.29 32.15 -15.80
N PRO A 8 -6.63 32.63 -16.88
CA PRO A 8 -6.06 31.75 -17.91
C PRO A 8 -5.16 30.66 -17.35
N GLY A 9 -4.35 30.97 -16.34
CA GLY A 9 -3.52 29.97 -15.64
C GLY A 9 -4.36 28.93 -14.88
N GLY A 10 -5.50 29.33 -14.31
CA GLY A 10 -6.43 28.41 -13.66
C GLY A 10 -7.07 27.43 -14.64
N LEU A 11 -7.33 27.87 -15.87
CA LEU A 11 -7.87 27.00 -16.92
C LEU A 11 -6.84 25.95 -17.37
N ILE A 12 -5.61 26.37 -17.61
CA ILE A 12 -4.50 25.45 -17.97
C ILE A 12 -4.30 24.42 -16.87
N TYR A 13 -4.27 24.85 -15.62
CA TYR A 13 -4.13 23.94 -14.49
C TYR A 13 -5.29 22.92 -14.42
N ALA A 14 -6.52 23.37 -14.62
CA ALA A 14 -7.69 22.49 -14.64
C ALA A 14 -7.64 21.47 -15.79
N CYS A 15 -7.18 21.88 -16.98
CA CYS A 15 -7.00 20.98 -18.10
C CYS A 15 -5.94 19.89 -17.82
N VAL A 16 -4.78 20.30 -17.30
CA VAL A 16 -3.70 19.35 -16.94
C VAL A 16 -4.17 18.38 -15.85
N ALA A 17 -4.82 18.90 -14.81
CA ALA A 17 -5.38 18.08 -13.74
C ALA A 17 -6.47 17.12 -14.26
N GLY A 18 -7.31 17.57 -15.19
CA GLY A 18 -8.33 16.73 -15.83
C GLY A 18 -7.73 15.59 -16.65
N ILE A 19 -6.73 15.87 -17.46
CA ILE A 19 -6.01 14.83 -18.22
C ILE A 19 -5.36 13.83 -17.28
N TRP A 20 -4.69 14.31 -16.23
CA TRP A 20 -4.07 13.47 -15.22
C TRP A 20 -5.10 12.56 -14.53
N LEU A 21 -6.24 13.12 -14.15
CA LEU A 21 -7.33 12.39 -13.51
C LEU A 21 -7.86 11.27 -14.42
N ILE A 22 -8.12 11.58 -15.70
CA ILE A 22 -8.59 10.58 -16.68
C ILE A 22 -7.56 9.47 -16.83
N THR A 23 -6.29 9.81 -17.00
CA THR A 23 -5.20 8.84 -17.15
C THR A 23 -5.07 7.94 -15.93
N THR A 24 -5.32 8.46 -14.74
CA THR A 24 -5.24 7.69 -13.48
C THR A 24 -6.47 6.82 -13.24
N ILE A 25 -7.67 7.31 -13.57
CA ILE A 25 -8.93 6.58 -13.35
C ILE A 25 -9.17 5.52 -14.43
N PHE A 26 -8.73 5.77 -15.66
CA PHE A 26 -9.00 4.89 -16.80
C PHE A 26 -8.55 3.43 -16.57
N PRO A 27 -7.33 3.14 -16.09
CA PRO A 27 -6.91 1.76 -15.82
C PRO A 27 -7.78 1.05 -14.77
N LEU A 28 -8.23 1.77 -13.73
CA LEU A 28 -9.11 1.22 -12.71
C LEU A 28 -10.50 0.91 -13.27
N TYR A 29 -11.07 1.86 -14.03
CA TYR A 29 -12.34 1.67 -14.75
C TYR A 29 -12.26 0.45 -15.68
N PHE A 30 -11.19 0.37 -16.48
CA PHE A 30 -10.97 -0.74 -17.39
C PHE A 30 -10.84 -2.08 -16.64
N ALA A 31 -10.07 -2.14 -15.55
CA ALA A 31 -9.91 -3.35 -14.75
C ALA A 31 -11.26 -3.83 -14.17
N ILE A 32 -12.07 -2.90 -13.66
CA ILE A 32 -13.39 -3.22 -13.10
C ILE A 32 -14.32 -3.76 -14.20
N LEU A 33 -14.40 -3.13 -15.37
CA LEU A 33 -15.23 -3.62 -16.46
C LEU A 33 -14.74 -4.96 -17.02
N SER A 34 -13.43 -5.10 -17.17
CA SER A 34 -12.83 -6.34 -17.70
C SER A 34 -13.01 -7.52 -16.76
N SER A 35 -13.14 -7.29 -15.45
CA SER A 35 -13.40 -8.37 -14.49
C SER A 35 -14.73 -9.10 -14.71
N PHE A 36 -15.65 -8.51 -15.48
CA PHE A 36 -16.94 -9.11 -15.85
C PHE A 36 -16.97 -9.62 -17.31
N LYS A 37 -15.85 -9.54 -18.05
CA LYS A 37 -15.76 -9.99 -19.43
C LYS A 37 -15.08 -11.35 -19.52
N ASP A 38 -15.42 -12.10 -20.59
CA ASP A 38 -14.67 -13.28 -20.98
C ASP A 38 -13.36 -12.87 -21.67
N ASP A 39 -12.34 -13.72 -21.59
CA ASP A 39 -11.02 -13.48 -22.17
C ASP A 39 -11.09 -13.10 -23.65
N GLN A 40 -11.95 -13.79 -24.44
CA GLN A 40 -12.12 -13.49 -25.86
C GLN A 40 -12.65 -12.07 -26.09
N THR A 41 -13.59 -11.63 -25.27
CA THR A 41 -14.19 -10.28 -25.38
C THR A 41 -13.20 -9.19 -24.99
N ILE A 42 -12.33 -9.44 -23.98
CA ILE A 42 -11.30 -8.49 -23.56
C ILE A 42 -10.33 -8.19 -24.73
N PHE A 43 -9.91 -9.24 -25.46
CA PHE A 43 -8.95 -9.08 -26.56
C PHE A 43 -9.58 -8.67 -27.88
N ALA A 44 -10.86 -8.97 -28.11
CA ALA A 44 -11.55 -8.61 -29.36
C ALA A 44 -12.01 -7.15 -29.39
N ASP A 45 -12.52 -6.64 -28.28
CA ASP A 45 -12.94 -5.23 -28.15
C ASP A 45 -12.65 -4.71 -26.76
N PHE A 46 -11.59 -3.91 -26.68
CA PHE A 46 -11.10 -3.32 -25.46
C PHE A 46 -12.13 -2.40 -24.77
N PHE A 47 -12.94 -1.69 -25.56
CA PHE A 47 -13.90 -0.71 -25.06
C PHE A 47 -15.34 -1.25 -24.93
N ALA A 48 -15.60 -2.47 -25.39
CA ALA A 48 -16.92 -3.07 -25.24
C ALA A 48 -17.34 -3.15 -23.78
N LEU A 49 -18.61 -2.92 -23.52
CA LEU A 49 -19.19 -3.19 -22.19
C LEU A 49 -19.41 -4.69 -22.01
N PRO A 50 -19.35 -5.20 -20.77
CA PRO A 50 -19.67 -6.60 -20.51
C PRO A 50 -21.09 -6.93 -20.97
N GLN A 51 -21.28 -8.02 -21.69
CA GLN A 51 -22.60 -8.48 -22.11
C GLN A 51 -23.44 -8.99 -20.93
N ARG A 52 -22.77 -9.49 -19.88
CA ARG A 52 -23.38 -9.95 -18.63
C ARG A 52 -22.50 -9.53 -17.47
N PHE A 53 -23.11 -9.10 -16.37
CA PHE A 53 -22.42 -8.86 -15.11
C PHE A 53 -22.47 -10.13 -14.27
N GLY A 54 -21.70 -11.16 -14.68
CA GLY A 54 -21.55 -12.41 -13.95
C GLY A 54 -20.39 -12.36 -12.95
N LEU A 55 -20.42 -13.23 -11.97
CA LEU A 55 -19.32 -13.39 -11.00
C LEU A 55 -18.41 -14.59 -11.32
N ASP A 56 -18.48 -15.11 -12.53
CA ASP A 56 -17.78 -16.35 -12.94
C ASP A 56 -16.27 -16.21 -12.81
N ASN A 57 -15.70 -15.07 -13.18
CA ASN A 57 -14.26 -14.77 -13.02
C ASN A 57 -13.87 -14.73 -11.55
N TYR A 58 -14.70 -14.13 -10.70
CA TYR A 58 -14.46 -14.06 -9.25
C TYR A 58 -14.52 -15.44 -8.59
N ILE A 59 -15.51 -16.26 -8.99
CA ILE A 59 -15.65 -17.65 -8.50
C ILE A 59 -14.45 -18.49 -8.95
N SER A 60 -14.01 -18.32 -10.18
CA SER A 60 -12.85 -19.02 -10.72
C SER A 60 -11.56 -18.60 -10.01
N ALA A 61 -11.38 -17.32 -9.77
CA ALA A 61 -10.24 -16.79 -9.03
C ALA A 61 -10.23 -17.28 -7.57
N GLU A 62 -11.40 -17.33 -6.90
CA GLU A 62 -11.50 -17.89 -5.54
C GLU A 62 -11.10 -19.37 -5.51
N LYS A 63 -11.53 -20.16 -6.49
CA LYS A 63 -11.15 -21.58 -6.60
C LYS A 63 -9.65 -21.78 -6.86
N MET A 64 -9.01 -20.87 -7.61
CA MET A 64 -7.60 -21.01 -7.98
C MET A 64 -6.65 -20.53 -6.88
N VAL A 65 -6.92 -19.38 -6.26
CA VAL A 65 -5.97 -18.70 -5.38
C VAL A 65 -6.52 -18.30 -4.01
N HIS A 66 -7.74 -18.68 -3.68
CA HIS A 66 -8.39 -18.36 -2.40
C HIS A 66 -8.32 -16.85 -2.07
N ILE A 67 -8.82 -16.04 -3.00
CA ILE A 67 -8.72 -14.57 -2.94
C ILE A 67 -9.28 -14.00 -1.62
N LEU A 68 -10.40 -14.52 -1.13
CA LEU A 68 -11.00 -14.05 0.13
C LEU A 68 -10.05 -14.26 1.32
N ARG A 69 -9.42 -15.44 1.38
CA ARG A 69 -8.43 -15.73 2.42
C ARG A 69 -7.19 -14.85 2.28
N ALA A 70 -6.69 -14.66 1.07
CA ALA A 70 -5.55 -13.80 0.79
C ALA A 70 -5.84 -12.34 1.18
N THR A 71 -7.02 -11.85 0.84
CA THR A 71 -7.48 -10.50 1.21
C THR A 71 -7.61 -10.34 2.73
N ALA A 72 -8.21 -11.31 3.42
CA ALA A 72 -8.31 -11.29 4.88
C ALA A 72 -6.93 -11.27 5.54
N ASN A 73 -6.00 -12.11 5.07
CA ASN A 73 -4.61 -12.11 5.55
C ASN A 73 -3.93 -10.75 5.32
N SER A 74 -4.12 -10.13 4.16
CA SER A 74 -3.56 -8.82 3.84
C SER A 74 -4.14 -7.71 4.74
N LEU A 75 -5.44 -7.75 5.01
CA LEU A 75 -6.09 -6.80 5.93
C LEU A 75 -5.58 -6.98 7.36
N LEU A 76 -5.49 -8.21 7.84
CA LEU A 76 -4.95 -8.51 9.17
C LEU A 76 -3.48 -8.10 9.29
N LEU A 77 -2.67 -8.42 8.27
CA LEU A 77 -1.28 -8.01 8.21
C LEU A 77 -1.13 -6.49 8.27
N SER A 78 -1.87 -5.77 7.45
CA SER A 78 -1.81 -4.31 7.39
C SER A 78 -2.27 -3.68 8.70
N ALA A 79 -3.43 -4.08 9.21
CA ALA A 79 -3.97 -3.55 10.47
C ALA A 79 -3.03 -3.85 11.64
N GLY A 80 -2.55 -5.09 11.77
CA GLY A 80 -1.63 -5.49 12.84
C GLY A 80 -0.30 -4.76 12.77
N SER A 81 0.31 -4.64 11.59
CA SER A 81 1.56 -3.90 11.39
C SER A 81 1.40 -2.42 11.72
N ILE A 82 0.31 -1.78 11.29
CA ILE A 82 0.02 -0.37 11.59
C ILE A 82 -0.16 -0.17 13.10
N CYS A 83 -0.94 -1.02 13.77
CA CYS A 83 -1.13 -0.92 15.22
C CYS A 83 0.19 -1.06 15.99
N LEU A 84 1.03 -2.04 15.63
CA LEU A 84 2.34 -2.25 16.25
C LEU A 84 3.25 -1.04 15.99
N MET A 85 3.35 -0.61 14.74
CA MET A 85 4.18 0.52 14.34
C MET A 85 3.77 1.81 15.05
N LEU A 86 2.48 2.17 15.02
CA LEU A 86 1.97 3.37 15.67
C LEU A 86 2.16 3.31 17.19
N GLY A 87 1.89 2.16 17.82
CA GLY A 87 2.08 1.98 19.25
C GLY A 87 3.52 2.27 19.68
N VAL A 88 4.50 1.69 18.99
CA VAL A 88 5.92 1.90 19.31
C VAL A 88 6.37 3.31 18.93
N SER A 89 5.96 3.82 17.74
CA SER A 89 6.36 5.16 17.28
C SER A 89 5.83 6.26 18.20
N ILE A 90 4.57 6.21 18.61
CA ILE A 90 3.98 7.23 19.49
C ILE A 90 4.71 7.27 20.85
N MET A 91 4.99 6.09 21.43
CA MET A 91 5.73 6.03 22.68
C MET A 91 7.16 6.55 22.54
N GLY A 92 7.85 6.15 21.47
CA GLY A 92 9.21 6.59 21.18
C GLY A 92 9.28 8.08 20.90
N ALA A 93 8.43 8.60 20.03
CA ALA A 93 8.37 10.01 19.69
C ALA A 93 8.02 10.89 20.89
N TYR A 94 7.12 10.43 21.77
CA TYR A 94 6.79 11.16 23.00
C TYR A 94 8.02 11.30 23.92
N VAL A 95 8.79 10.23 24.09
CA VAL A 95 9.96 10.22 24.98
C VAL A 95 11.08 11.09 24.40
N THR A 96 11.36 10.98 23.10
CA THR A 96 12.39 11.77 22.40
C THR A 96 12.04 13.25 22.30
N ALA A 97 10.82 13.59 21.90
CA ALA A 97 10.37 14.99 21.81
C ALA A 97 10.43 15.73 23.16
N ARG A 98 10.19 15.01 24.26
CA ARG A 98 10.29 15.55 25.62
C ARG A 98 11.71 15.57 26.17
N LYS A 99 12.72 15.10 25.41
CA LYS A 99 14.13 14.99 25.84
C LYS A 99 14.27 14.29 27.21
N ARG A 100 13.41 13.32 27.50
CA ARG A 100 13.37 12.62 28.81
C ARG A 100 14.47 11.59 28.98
N ILE A 101 15.16 11.25 27.89
CA ILE A 101 16.29 10.32 27.89
C ILE A 101 17.54 11.04 27.38
N PRO A 102 18.71 10.83 28.04
CA PRO A 102 19.99 11.30 27.50
C PRO A 102 20.23 10.62 26.14
N GLY A 103 20.70 11.38 25.16
CA GLY A 103 20.96 10.84 23.82
C GLY A 103 19.75 10.79 22.88
N SER A 104 18.61 11.43 23.21
CA SER A 104 17.42 11.49 22.34
C SER A 104 17.71 11.99 20.92
N GLU A 105 18.68 12.90 20.77
CA GLU A 105 19.12 13.39 19.45
C GLU A 105 19.83 12.29 18.64
N GLY A 106 20.65 11.48 19.32
CA GLY A 106 21.31 10.32 18.69
C GLY A 106 20.32 9.25 18.22
N VAL A 107 19.26 9.00 19.00
CA VAL A 107 18.17 8.10 18.58
C VAL A 107 17.48 8.61 17.31
N THR A 108 17.15 9.90 17.27
CA THR A 108 16.54 10.53 16.10
C THR A 108 17.46 10.44 14.86
N LEU A 109 18.75 10.75 15.03
CA LEU A 109 19.74 10.63 13.94
C LEU A 109 19.87 9.17 13.45
N PHE A 110 19.88 8.20 14.37
CA PHE A 110 19.93 6.79 14.03
C PHE A 110 18.71 6.36 13.19
N LEU A 111 17.50 6.79 13.57
CA LEU A 111 16.28 6.49 12.81
C LEU A 111 16.28 7.15 11.44
N ILE A 112 16.74 8.40 11.34
CA ILE A 112 16.91 9.07 10.03
C ILE A 112 17.93 8.32 9.16
N ALA A 113 19.05 7.90 9.72
CA ALA A 113 20.06 7.13 9.00
C ALA A 113 19.51 5.76 8.54
N ALA A 114 18.67 5.12 9.36
CA ALA A 114 18.02 3.86 9.00
C ALA A 114 17.10 4.00 7.76
N MET A 115 16.46 5.15 7.56
CA MET A 115 15.65 5.41 6.35
C MET A 115 16.47 5.46 5.06
N MET A 116 17.77 5.71 5.15
CA MET A 116 18.66 5.75 3.97
C MET A 116 18.99 4.34 3.44
N ILE A 117 18.73 3.31 4.23
CA ILE A 117 18.96 1.91 3.80
C ILE A 117 17.80 1.49 2.90
N PRO A 118 18.05 1.19 1.61
CA PRO A 118 16.99 0.75 0.71
C PRO A 118 16.45 -0.62 1.17
N ILE A 119 15.14 -0.70 1.39
CA ILE A 119 14.48 -1.93 1.83
C ILE A 119 14.78 -3.12 0.91
N GLN A 120 14.98 -2.86 -0.38
CA GLN A 120 15.29 -3.88 -1.39
C GLN A 120 16.56 -4.68 -1.04
N SER A 121 17.56 -4.04 -0.44
CA SER A 121 18.79 -4.71 0.00
C SER A 121 18.59 -5.60 1.23
N ALA A 122 17.58 -5.32 2.04
CA ALA A 122 17.28 -6.06 3.25
C ALA A 122 16.35 -7.26 3.03
N ILE A 123 15.64 -7.35 1.91
CA ILE A 123 14.65 -8.41 1.66
C ILE A 123 15.29 -9.80 1.76
N VAL A 124 16.42 -10.04 1.08
CA VAL A 124 17.07 -11.35 1.07
C VAL A 124 17.54 -11.79 2.46
N PRO A 125 18.30 -10.97 3.21
CA PRO A 125 18.66 -11.30 4.59
C PRO A 125 17.44 -11.56 5.50
N ILE A 126 16.38 -10.76 5.41
CA ILE A 126 15.16 -10.96 6.20
C ILE A 126 14.52 -12.30 5.90
N VAL A 127 14.38 -12.67 4.61
CA VAL A 127 13.82 -13.97 4.21
C VAL A 127 14.69 -15.11 4.72
N GLN A 128 16.02 -15.00 4.69
CA GLN A 128 16.93 -15.99 5.23
C GLN A 128 16.76 -16.14 6.74
N MET A 129 16.71 -15.05 7.49
CA MET A 129 16.50 -15.06 8.95
C MET A 129 15.17 -15.72 9.32
N VAL A 130 14.07 -15.32 8.68
CA VAL A 130 12.74 -15.90 8.92
C VAL A 130 12.71 -17.39 8.58
N SER A 131 13.44 -17.78 7.54
CA SER A 131 13.57 -19.18 7.14
C SER A 131 14.36 -19.99 8.15
N ALA A 132 15.46 -19.46 8.66
CA ALA A 132 16.33 -20.12 9.62
C ALA A 132 15.62 -20.42 10.94
N ILE A 133 14.69 -19.56 11.37
CA ILE A 133 13.86 -19.78 12.57
C ILE A 133 12.56 -20.54 12.27
N GLY A 134 12.37 -21.04 11.04
CA GLY A 134 11.20 -21.84 10.65
C GLY A 134 9.85 -21.10 10.61
N GLN A 135 9.86 -19.74 10.50
CA GLN A 135 8.68 -18.91 10.65
C GLN A 135 8.15 -18.31 9.31
N ARG A 136 8.44 -18.94 8.18
CA ARG A 136 8.08 -18.45 6.83
C ARG A 136 6.60 -18.13 6.63
N ASN A 137 5.71 -18.89 7.27
CA ASN A 137 4.26 -18.75 7.12
C ASN A 137 3.59 -18.16 8.37
N ASN A 138 4.33 -17.47 9.21
CA ASN A 138 3.80 -16.83 10.41
C ASN A 138 3.43 -15.38 10.14
N LEU A 139 2.11 -15.11 10.13
CA LEU A 139 1.56 -13.78 9.88
C LEU A 139 2.02 -12.75 10.93
N PHE A 140 2.13 -13.17 12.20
CA PHE A 140 2.60 -12.29 13.28
C PHE A 140 4.06 -11.86 13.10
N VAL A 141 4.93 -12.79 12.71
CA VAL A 141 6.33 -12.46 12.42
C VAL A 141 6.42 -11.46 11.27
N LEU A 142 5.58 -11.64 10.26
CA LEU A 142 5.52 -10.71 9.13
C LEU A 142 5.01 -9.32 9.56
N MET A 143 4.01 -9.25 10.45
CA MET A 143 3.53 -7.98 11.05
C MET A 143 4.66 -7.23 11.78
N VAL A 144 5.45 -7.95 12.58
CA VAL A 144 6.58 -7.36 13.32
C VAL A 144 7.64 -6.84 12.35
N ILE A 145 7.95 -7.58 11.30
CA ILE A 145 8.91 -7.15 10.27
C ILE A 145 8.43 -5.88 9.57
N TYR A 146 7.18 -5.85 9.11
CA TYR A 146 6.61 -4.68 8.44
C TYR A 146 6.56 -3.46 9.38
N ALA A 147 6.21 -3.66 10.65
CA ALA A 147 6.22 -2.60 11.64
C ALA A 147 7.64 -2.07 11.87
N GLY A 148 8.64 -2.95 12.00
CA GLY A 148 10.04 -2.57 12.23
C GLY A 148 10.65 -1.79 11.08
N ILE A 149 10.44 -2.24 9.84
CA ILE A 149 10.96 -1.59 8.63
C ILE A 149 10.42 -0.16 8.49
N ASN A 150 9.15 0.05 8.79
CA ASN A 150 8.50 1.35 8.62
C ASN A 150 8.52 2.22 9.88
N LEU A 151 9.12 1.75 10.98
CA LEU A 151 9.16 2.47 12.24
C LEU A 151 9.79 3.85 12.11
N SER A 152 10.88 3.96 11.35
CA SER A 152 11.61 5.19 11.12
C SER A 152 10.82 6.26 10.35
N MET A 153 9.83 5.84 9.54
CA MET A 153 9.00 6.79 8.75
C MET A 153 7.93 7.49 9.60
N VAL A 154 7.56 6.90 10.75
CA VAL A 154 6.46 7.40 11.59
C VAL A 154 6.98 8.07 12.85
N PHE A 155 8.25 7.81 13.22
CA PHE A 155 8.94 8.39 14.37
C PHE A 155 9.37 9.83 14.11
#